data_e9384cddcc8fdf136083832539334279
#
_entry.id   e9384cddcc8fdf136083832539334279
#
_cell.length_a   1.000
_cell.length_b   1.000
_cell.length_c   1.000
_cell.angle_alpha   90.00
_cell.angle_beta   90.00
_cell.angle_gamma   90.00
#
_symmetry.space_group_name_H-M   'P 1'
#
loop_
_entity.id
_entity.type
_entity.pdbx_description
1 polymer ?
#
loop_
_entity_poly.entity_id
_entity_poly.type
_entity_poly.pdbx_seq_one_letter_code
_entity_poly.pdbx_strand_id
1 'polypeptide(L)'
;MKRKLAAAIASVLFVFSPNAQTQAPATAKGPAEFRDATAAAGIKFVHNNGAYGKKYLPETLGPGVAFIDYDNDGWPDIFLVNGMDWPGHPAKHSTPKLYHNNHDGTFTDVTHKAGLDVEMFGLGVTVGDYDNDGNDDLFVTAYGQSHLFHNNGNGTFTDVTQKAGLGGVKEFSTSAAWVDYDRDGRLDLVVANYVTWSPEADLYCTMDGKSKSYCTPESYKGASIRLWHNNGDGTFSDVTKQAGLYEPTSKTLGIAVLDFDNDGWPDILISNDTQPNKLYRNNGNGTFTEKAVVAGVAFSEDGVARAGMGVDTADYDRSGNTSLLITNFSNQMISLYHNEGRGLFVDEAPRSEVGRASLLTLGFGCFFFDYDLDGWPDILVVNGHIDPDIQKVQANVKYAEPPHLFRNLGKGKFAEVTKTAGAAFAAARVGRSVAYADVYNNGRLDILMSTNGGPVSLFKNEAVGTANHSLRVKLIGTKSNRDGIGAVVRVTTAEGTQTQMLRSGSSYLSASELVLTFGVGQQSKVDAVEIRWPSGQIDKLGATNAGQTVTVTEGKGQTLARQFGK
;
A
#
# COMPACT_ATOMS: atom_id res chain seq x y z
N MET A 1 -77.29 44.94 -17.64
CA MET A 1 -76.67 45.14 -16.30
C MET A 1 -75.27 44.59 -16.33
N LYS A 2 -74.29 45.44 -16.47
CA LYS A 2 -72.84 45.05 -16.49
C LYS A 2 -72.21 45.60 -15.20
N ARG A 3 -71.71 44.66 -14.33
CA ARG A 3 -70.90 44.98 -13.16
C ARG A 3 -69.45 44.92 -13.55
N LYS A 4 -68.69 46.03 -13.39
CA LYS A 4 -67.25 46.12 -13.52
C LYS A 4 -66.65 45.75 -12.18
N LEU A 5 -65.70 44.80 -12.18
CA LEU A 5 -64.82 44.47 -11.05
C LEU A 5 -63.49 45.26 -11.26
N ALA A 6 -63.16 46.11 -10.31
CA ALA A 6 -61.84 46.77 -10.28
C ALA A 6 -60.86 45.91 -9.47
N ALA A 7 -59.74 45.61 -10.07
CA ALA A 7 -58.64 44.92 -9.39
C ALA A 7 -57.64 45.97 -8.88
N ALA A 8 -57.39 45.99 -7.58
CA ALA A 8 -56.35 46.79 -6.97
C ALA A 8 -55.02 46.01 -6.99
N ILE A 9 -54.00 46.55 -7.63
CA ILE A 9 -52.63 46.06 -7.64
C ILE A 9 -51.89 46.71 -6.47
N ALA A 10 -51.54 45.92 -5.46
CA ALA A 10 -50.65 46.36 -4.38
C ALA A 10 -49.20 46.10 -4.80
N SER A 11 -48.45 47.18 -5.04
CA SER A 11 -47.02 47.11 -5.29
C SER A 11 -46.26 46.91 -3.98
N VAL A 12 -45.63 45.77 -3.77
CA VAL A 12 -44.70 45.53 -2.68
C VAL A 12 -43.30 45.92 -3.13
N LEU A 13 -42.77 46.99 -2.55
CA LEU A 13 -41.37 47.41 -2.70
C LEU A 13 -40.49 46.51 -1.83
N PHE A 14 -39.68 45.67 -2.48
CA PHE A 14 -38.58 44.99 -1.81
C PHE A 14 -37.39 45.95 -1.69
N VAL A 15 -37.06 46.31 -0.46
CA VAL A 15 -35.81 47.00 -0.13
C VAL A 15 -34.72 45.96 -0.05
N PHE A 16 -33.83 45.92 -1.03
CA PHE A 16 -32.59 45.14 -0.96
C PHE A 16 -31.60 45.87 -0.05
N SER A 17 -31.28 45.27 1.11
CA SER A 17 -30.12 45.65 1.90
C SER A 17 -28.88 44.99 1.31
N PRO A 18 -27.85 45.72 0.90
CA PRO A 18 -26.58 45.12 0.51
C PRO A 18 -25.73 44.86 1.76
N ASN A 19 -25.08 43.71 1.78
CA ASN A 19 -24.03 43.23 2.69
C ASN A 19 -24.45 42.22 3.76
N ALA A 20 -24.61 40.97 3.28
CA ALA A 20 -24.14 39.84 4.03
C ALA A 20 -22.99 39.21 3.20
N GLN A 21 -21.76 39.65 3.44
CA GLN A 21 -20.59 38.87 3.08
C GLN A 21 -20.68 37.56 3.90
N THR A 22 -21.10 36.49 3.25
CA THR A 22 -20.92 35.15 3.77
C THR A 22 -19.41 34.90 3.83
N GLN A 23 -18.82 35.10 5.02
CA GLN A 23 -17.52 34.50 5.31
C GLN A 23 -17.65 33.01 5.00
N ALA A 24 -16.82 32.50 4.06
CA ALA A 24 -16.63 31.06 3.90
C ALA A 24 -16.30 30.47 5.28
N PRO A 25 -16.93 29.37 5.69
CA PRO A 25 -16.62 28.77 6.96
C PRO A 25 -15.11 28.52 6.98
N ALA A 26 -14.44 28.99 8.04
CA ALA A 26 -13.06 28.64 8.31
C ALA A 26 -12.99 27.11 8.26
N THR A 27 -12.19 26.54 7.35
CA THR A 27 -11.97 25.10 7.26
C THR A 27 -11.50 24.65 8.63
N ALA A 28 -12.34 23.87 9.31
CA ALA A 28 -11.95 23.27 10.58
C ALA A 28 -10.65 22.49 10.34
N LYS A 29 -9.63 22.75 11.19
CA LYS A 29 -8.39 21.95 11.12
C LYS A 29 -8.78 20.48 11.29
N GLY A 30 -8.20 19.62 10.46
CA GLY A 30 -8.35 18.17 10.61
C GLY A 30 -7.78 17.69 11.94
N PRO A 31 -8.09 16.46 12.36
CA PRO A 31 -7.66 15.90 13.64
C PRO A 31 -6.15 15.58 13.69
N ALA A 32 -5.46 15.55 12.55
CA ALA A 32 -4.01 15.39 12.46
C ALA A 32 -3.44 16.21 11.30
N GLU A 33 -2.15 16.52 11.39
CA GLU A 33 -1.36 17.21 10.37
C GLU A 33 -0.09 16.41 10.08
N PHE A 34 0.19 16.18 8.79
CA PHE A 34 1.41 15.52 8.33
C PHE A 34 2.47 16.57 8.02
N ARG A 35 3.51 16.63 8.86
CA ARG A 35 4.64 17.53 8.68
C ARG A 35 5.76 16.83 7.94
N ASP A 36 6.29 17.45 6.89
CA ASP A 36 7.50 16.96 6.20
C ASP A 36 8.70 16.99 7.16
N ALA A 37 9.21 15.81 7.46
CA ALA A 37 10.37 15.60 8.33
C ALA A 37 11.63 15.20 7.53
N THR A 38 11.56 15.01 6.22
CA THR A 38 12.59 14.42 5.36
C THR A 38 13.97 15.06 5.56
N ALA A 39 14.04 16.38 5.45
CA ALA A 39 15.30 17.10 5.60
C ALA A 39 15.84 17.07 7.03
N ALA A 40 14.95 17.21 8.04
CA ALA A 40 15.32 17.14 9.45
C ALA A 40 15.78 15.73 9.85
N ALA A 41 15.20 14.70 9.25
CA ALA A 41 15.57 13.30 9.41
C ALA A 41 16.91 12.94 8.74
N GLY A 42 17.51 13.83 7.94
CA GLY A 42 18.79 13.57 7.25
C GLY A 42 18.67 12.68 6.01
N ILE A 43 17.45 12.41 5.52
CA ILE A 43 17.21 11.55 4.35
C ILE A 43 17.54 12.32 3.07
N LYS A 44 18.45 11.79 2.24
CA LYS A 44 18.97 12.44 1.01
C LYS A 44 18.80 11.57 -0.23
N PHE A 45 17.73 10.83 -0.31
CA PHE A 45 17.45 9.95 -1.44
C PHE A 45 16.72 10.69 -2.57
N VAL A 46 17.19 10.44 -3.81
CA VAL A 46 16.53 10.86 -5.04
C VAL A 46 16.47 9.65 -5.97
N HIS A 47 15.29 9.29 -6.43
CA HIS A 47 15.08 8.19 -7.33
C HIS A 47 15.73 8.43 -8.69
N ASN A 48 16.54 7.49 -9.17
CA ASN A 48 16.98 7.41 -10.55
C ASN A 48 16.05 6.48 -11.33
N ASN A 49 15.16 7.03 -12.14
CA ASN A 49 14.26 6.23 -12.97
C ASN A 49 14.84 5.85 -14.35
N GLY A 50 16.12 6.16 -14.61
CA GLY A 50 16.81 5.87 -15.86
C GLY A 50 16.38 6.75 -17.05
N ALA A 51 15.51 7.75 -16.86
CA ALA A 51 14.97 8.54 -17.96
C ALA A 51 16.03 9.41 -18.66
N TYR A 52 16.19 9.24 -19.97
CA TYR A 52 17.10 10.03 -20.80
C TYR A 52 16.50 10.40 -22.17
N GLY A 53 15.16 10.46 -22.25
CA GLY A 53 14.41 10.89 -23.43
C GLY A 53 13.96 9.77 -24.37
N LYS A 54 14.30 8.52 -24.07
CA LYS A 54 13.81 7.35 -24.84
C LYS A 54 12.37 6.98 -24.52
N LYS A 55 11.86 7.41 -23.36
CA LYS A 55 10.50 7.10 -22.89
C LYS A 55 10.28 5.58 -22.81
N TYR A 56 11.14 4.88 -22.09
CA TYR A 56 11.04 3.45 -21.83
C TYR A 56 10.01 3.17 -20.73
N LEU A 57 9.23 2.12 -20.89
CA LEU A 57 8.13 1.79 -19.98
C LEU A 57 8.55 1.70 -18.49
N PRO A 58 9.67 1.05 -18.11
CA PRO A 58 10.08 0.96 -16.70
C PRO A 58 10.35 2.32 -16.04
N GLU A 59 10.68 3.36 -16.79
CA GLU A 59 10.93 4.72 -16.27
C GLU A 59 9.73 5.32 -15.56
N THR A 60 8.52 4.75 -15.75
CA THR A 60 7.26 5.28 -15.22
C THR A 60 6.82 4.63 -13.91
N LEU A 61 7.39 3.48 -13.50
CA LEU A 61 6.80 2.59 -12.49
C LEU A 61 7.37 2.76 -11.08
N GLY A 62 8.71 2.91 -10.92
CA GLY A 62 9.38 2.92 -9.61
C GLY A 62 9.19 4.19 -8.80
N PRO A 63 9.80 4.32 -7.62
CA PRO A 63 10.49 3.30 -6.81
C PRO A 63 9.64 2.76 -5.67
N GLY A 64 9.94 1.55 -5.18
CA GLY A 64 9.41 0.98 -3.96
C GLY A 64 10.00 1.59 -2.70
N VAL A 65 9.27 1.50 -1.59
CA VAL A 65 9.70 1.89 -0.25
C VAL A 65 9.29 0.86 0.78
N ALA A 66 10.11 0.65 1.80
CA ALA A 66 9.77 -0.26 2.89
C ALA A 66 10.20 0.29 4.25
N PHE A 67 9.47 -0.11 5.28
CA PHE A 67 9.92 -0.09 6.66
C PHE A 67 10.34 -1.49 7.08
N ILE A 68 11.44 -1.59 7.81
CA ILE A 68 12.04 -2.82 8.31
C ILE A 68 12.73 -2.55 9.65
N ASP A 69 12.67 -3.47 10.59
CA ASP A 69 13.47 -3.45 11.84
C ASP A 69 14.69 -4.37 11.62
N TYR A 70 15.68 -3.91 10.79
CA TYR A 70 16.72 -4.80 10.27
C TYR A 70 17.75 -5.27 11.31
N ASP A 71 17.88 -4.57 12.43
CA ASP A 71 18.80 -4.93 13.51
C ASP A 71 18.10 -5.32 14.81
N ASN A 72 16.76 -5.49 14.77
CA ASN A 72 15.91 -5.96 15.87
C ASN A 72 15.96 -5.04 17.11
N ASP A 73 16.18 -3.74 16.94
CA ASP A 73 16.21 -2.80 18.06
C ASP A 73 14.80 -2.26 18.45
N GLY A 74 13.79 -2.59 17.64
CA GLY A 74 12.39 -2.24 17.84
C GLY A 74 12.01 -0.85 17.31
N TRP A 75 12.84 -0.26 16.44
CA TRP A 75 12.56 0.96 15.72
C TRP A 75 12.54 0.71 14.21
N PRO A 76 11.54 1.23 13.48
CA PRO A 76 11.49 1.03 12.04
C PRO A 76 12.60 1.78 11.33
N ASP A 77 13.38 1.07 10.53
CA ASP A 77 14.34 1.58 9.57
C ASP A 77 13.70 1.77 8.20
N ILE A 78 14.37 2.46 7.29
CA ILE A 78 13.84 2.78 5.97
C ILE A 78 14.68 2.12 4.88
N PHE A 79 14.03 1.32 4.02
CA PHE A 79 14.63 0.83 2.78
C PHE A 79 13.99 1.48 1.56
N LEU A 80 14.82 2.01 0.66
CA LEU A 80 14.40 2.72 -0.56
C LEU A 80 14.98 2.02 -1.78
N VAL A 81 14.12 1.52 -2.64
CA VAL A 81 14.51 0.90 -3.91
C VAL A 81 14.95 1.98 -4.88
N ASN A 82 15.94 1.69 -5.73
CA ASN A 82 16.40 2.61 -6.77
C ASN A 82 16.48 1.93 -8.13
N GLY A 83 16.25 2.72 -9.18
CA GLY A 83 16.57 2.30 -10.53
C GLY A 83 18.02 2.61 -10.89
N MET A 84 18.37 2.45 -12.15
CA MET A 84 19.70 2.69 -12.70
C MET A 84 19.62 3.26 -14.13
N ASP A 85 20.71 3.83 -14.61
CA ASP A 85 20.80 4.29 -15.99
C ASP A 85 20.82 3.11 -16.96
N TRP A 86 20.25 3.31 -18.16
CA TRP A 86 20.23 2.29 -19.20
C TRP A 86 21.62 2.12 -19.84
N PRO A 87 21.96 0.91 -20.34
CA PRO A 87 23.21 0.65 -21.03
C PRO A 87 23.48 1.66 -22.16
N GLY A 88 24.71 2.17 -22.26
CA GLY A 88 25.12 3.15 -23.25
C GLY A 88 24.83 4.61 -22.89
N HIS A 89 24.20 4.87 -21.76
CA HIS A 89 24.09 6.20 -21.15
C HIS A 89 25.20 6.41 -20.12
N PRO A 90 25.77 7.65 -19.97
CA PRO A 90 26.75 7.91 -18.91
C PRO A 90 26.16 7.59 -17.54
N ALA A 91 26.64 6.52 -16.94
CA ALA A 91 26.07 5.98 -15.74
C ALA A 91 26.41 6.83 -14.52
N LYS A 92 25.37 7.25 -13.77
CA LYS A 92 25.52 7.50 -12.33
C LYS A 92 25.39 6.17 -11.62
N HIS A 93 26.34 5.87 -10.75
CA HIS A 93 26.17 4.73 -9.85
C HIS A 93 24.97 4.98 -8.93
N SER A 94 23.95 4.14 -9.05
CA SER A 94 22.69 4.25 -8.30
C SER A 94 22.35 2.93 -7.67
N THR A 95 22.16 2.93 -6.36
CA THR A 95 21.82 1.74 -5.59
C THR A 95 20.61 2.00 -4.70
N PRO A 96 19.92 0.97 -4.22
CA PRO A 96 18.99 1.10 -3.10
C PRO A 96 19.64 1.79 -1.90
N LYS A 97 18.84 2.23 -0.93
CA LYS A 97 19.32 2.85 0.29
C LYS A 97 18.68 2.22 1.52
N LEU A 98 19.50 1.89 2.50
CA LEU A 98 19.08 1.54 3.85
C LEU A 98 19.47 2.65 4.82
N TYR A 99 18.48 3.20 5.52
CA TYR A 99 18.65 4.22 6.52
C TYR A 99 18.31 3.67 7.90
N HIS A 100 19.28 3.60 8.80
CA HIS A 100 19.11 3.23 10.20
C HIS A 100 18.46 4.35 11.00
N ASN A 101 17.47 4.05 11.80
CA ASN A 101 16.79 4.98 12.70
C ASN A 101 17.63 5.24 13.96
N ASN A 102 18.10 6.46 14.17
CA ASN A 102 18.95 6.81 15.31
C ASN A 102 18.15 7.03 16.63
N HIS A 103 16.85 6.76 16.67
CA HIS A 103 15.93 6.92 17.82
C HIS A 103 15.67 8.37 18.26
N ASP A 104 16.26 9.35 17.60
CA ASP A 104 16.13 10.79 17.89
C ASP A 104 15.36 11.56 16.80
N GLY A 105 14.77 10.82 15.86
CA GLY A 105 14.07 11.34 14.69
C GLY A 105 14.98 11.63 13.50
N THR A 106 16.23 11.23 13.56
CA THR A 106 17.20 11.27 12.46
C THR A 106 17.55 9.87 11.97
N PHE A 107 18.11 9.79 10.75
CA PHE A 107 18.51 8.54 10.12
C PHE A 107 19.94 8.62 9.58
N THR A 108 20.62 7.48 9.58
CA THR A 108 21.98 7.31 9.04
C THR A 108 21.97 6.35 7.86
N ASP A 109 22.51 6.77 6.70
CA ASP A 109 22.69 5.86 5.54
C ASP A 109 23.73 4.79 5.90
N VAL A 110 23.30 3.55 5.99
CA VAL A 110 24.12 2.37 6.31
C VAL A 110 24.24 1.40 5.14
N THR A 111 23.78 1.76 3.96
CA THR A 111 23.67 0.90 2.76
C THR A 111 24.95 0.13 2.46
N HIS A 112 26.08 0.83 2.37
CA HIS A 112 27.38 0.22 2.07
C HIS A 112 27.84 -0.74 3.18
N LYS A 113 27.67 -0.34 4.45
CA LYS A 113 28.00 -1.18 5.61
C LYS A 113 27.12 -2.43 5.66
N ALA A 114 25.86 -2.29 5.28
CA ALA A 114 24.88 -3.37 5.26
C ALA A 114 25.06 -4.34 4.06
N GLY A 115 25.92 -4.04 3.08
CA GLY A 115 26.12 -4.91 1.91
C GLY A 115 25.01 -4.83 0.86
N LEU A 116 24.19 -3.75 0.88
CA LEU A 116 23.05 -3.54 -0.03
C LEU A 116 23.40 -2.60 -1.20
N ASP A 117 24.67 -2.36 -1.44
CA ASP A 117 25.20 -1.47 -2.48
C ASP A 117 25.22 -2.16 -3.86
N VAL A 118 24.07 -2.68 -4.29
CA VAL A 118 23.87 -3.50 -5.50
C VAL A 118 23.11 -2.69 -6.55
N GLU A 119 23.69 -2.49 -7.74
CA GLU A 119 22.99 -1.85 -8.86
C GLU A 119 21.95 -2.80 -9.48
N MET A 120 20.73 -2.29 -9.63
CA MET A 120 19.63 -2.97 -10.29
C MET A 120 18.63 -1.94 -10.82
N PHE A 121 17.85 -2.29 -11.84
CA PHE A 121 16.65 -1.51 -12.16
C PHE A 121 15.52 -1.96 -11.23
N GLY A 122 15.66 -1.59 -9.95
CA GLY A 122 14.76 -2.00 -8.89
C GLY A 122 13.40 -1.32 -9.01
N LEU A 123 12.35 -2.02 -8.62
CA LEU A 123 10.96 -1.56 -8.64
C LEU A 123 10.31 -1.65 -7.26
N GLY A 124 10.03 -2.84 -6.77
CA GLY A 124 9.33 -3.06 -5.51
C GLY A 124 10.18 -3.73 -4.44
N VAL A 125 9.63 -3.83 -3.25
CA VAL A 125 10.23 -4.53 -2.11
C VAL A 125 9.16 -5.15 -1.23
N THR A 126 9.45 -6.33 -0.68
CA THR A 126 8.69 -6.94 0.41
C THR A 126 9.62 -7.40 1.53
N VAL A 127 9.13 -7.33 2.77
CA VAL A 127 9.86 -7.64 4.00
C VAL A 127 9.24 -8.85 4.67
N GLY A 128 10.07 -9.75 5.21
CA GLY A 128 9.63 -10.91 6.00
C GLY A 128 10.78 -11.88 6.28
N ASP A 129 10.72 -12.55 7.40
CA ASP A 129 11.68 -13.57 7.86
C ASP A 129 11.36 -14.91 7.17
N TYR A 130 11.97 -15.14 5.97
CA TYR A 130 11.62 -16.29 5.14
C TYR A 130 12.19 -17.63 5.68
N ASP A 131 13.25 -17.58 6.48
CA ASP A 131 13.89 -18.80 7.02
C ASP A 131 13.65 -19.01 8.52
N ASN A 132 12.81 -18.14 9.13
CA ASN A 132 12.39 -18.19 10.54
C ASN A 132 13.55 -18.04 11.54
N ASP A 133 14.62 -17.32 11.18
CA ASP A 133 15.78 -17.10 12.05
C ASP A 133 15.60 -15.93 13.03
N GLY A 134 14.54 -15.14 12.85
CA GLY A 134 14.17 -14.00 13.69
C GLY A 134 14.70 -12.67 13.18
N ASN A 135 15.22 -12.62 11.95
CA ASN A 135 15.70 -11.39 11.31
C ASN A 135 14.93 -11.19 10.00
N ASP A 136 14.34 -10.00 9.84
CA ASP A 136 13.60 -9.65 8.64
C ASP A 136 14.51 -9.56 7.41
N ASP A 137 14.14 -10.26 6.33
CA ASP A 137 14.82 -10.30 5.04
C ASP A 137 14.18 -9.36 4.03
N LEU A 138 14.89 -9.07 2.93
CA LEU A 138 14.41 -8.22 1.85
C LEU A 138 14.31 -9.01 0.53
N PHE A 139 13.13 -9.02 -0.09
CA PHE A 139 13.01 -9.39 -1.50
C PHE A 139 12.73 -8.14 -2.33
N VAL A 140 13.67 -7.80 -3.24
CA VAL A 140 13.60 -6.63 -4.11
C VAL A 140 13.28 -7.06 -5.52
N THR A 141 12.15 -6.61 -6.06
CA THR A 141 11.75 -6.86 -7.43
C THR A 141 12.41 -5.88 -8.39
N ALA A 142 12.66 -6.30 -9.62
CA ALA A 142 13.34 -5.48 -10.62
C ALA A 142 12.86 -5.77 -12.05
N TYR A 143 13.13 -4.85 -12.95
CA TYR A 143 13.23 -5.17 -14.37
C TYR A 143 14.54 -5.93 -14.59
N GLY A 144 14.44 -7.20 -14.97
CA GLY A 144 15.56 -8.13 -15.07
C GLY A 144 15.62 -9.07 -13.86
N GLN A 145 16.75 -9.16 -13.19
CA GLN A 145 16.94 -10.03 -12.02
C GLN A 145 16.40 -9.36 -10.75
N SER A 146 15.46 -10.00 -10.08
CA SER A 146 15.06 -9.67 -8.70
C SER A 146 16.03 -10.29 -7.70
N HIS A 147 16.13 -9.73 -6.49
CA HIS A 147 17.14 -10.11 -5.49
C HIS A 147 16.51 -10.48 -4.15
N LEU A 148 16.98 -11.58 -3.56
CA LEU A 148 16.70 -11.98 -2.17
C LEU A 148 17.95 -11.68 -1.33
N PHE A 149 17.82 -10.77 -0.37
CA PHE A 149 18.86 -10.42 0.58
C PHE A 149 18.51 -11.01 1.95
N HIS A 150 19.32 -12.01 2.37
CA HIS A 150 19.22 -12.60 3.70
C HIS A 150 19.89 -11.69 4.73
N ASN A 151 19.19 -11.39 5.81
CA ASN A 151 19.68 -10.62 6.94
C ASN A 151 20.51 -11.50 7.87
N ASN A 152 21.80 -11.24 7.98
CA ASN A 152 22.72 -12.07 8.76
C ASN A 152 22.61 -11.86 10.30
N GLY A 153 21.67 -11.05 10.79
CA GLY A 153 21.45 -10.75 12.22
C GLY A 153 22.57 -9.94 12.88
N ASN A 154 23.47 -9.35 12.11
CA ASN A 154 24.61 -8.59 12.58
C ASN A 154 24.71 -7.19 11.95
N GLY A 155 23.58 -6.70 11.38
CA GLY A 155 23.47 -5.43 10.66
C GLY A 155 23.99 -5.47 9.22
N THR A 156 24.17 -6.67 8.64
CA THR A 156 24.55 -6.87 7.24
C THR A 156 23.63 -7.85 6.54
N PHE A 157 23.58 -7.76 5.20
CA PHE A 157 22.82 -8.64 4.34
C PHE A 157 23.72 -9.40 3.37
N THR A 158 23.27 -10.58 2.95
CA THR A 158 23.91 -11.39 1.92
C THR A 158 22.93 -11.61 0.77
N ASP A 159 23.32 -11.31 -0.47
CA ASP A 159 22.53 -11.68 -1.65
C ASP A 159 22.58 -13.21 -1.82
N VAL A 160 21.45 -13.86 -1.55
CA VAL A 160 21.30 -15.31 -1.64
C VAL A 160 20.48 -15.75 -2.85
N THR A 161 20.15 -14.85 -3.76
CA THR A 161 19.26 -15.08 -4.93
C THR A 161 19.61 -16.34 -5.70
N GLN A 162 20.88 -16.53 -6.04
CA GLN A 162 21.33 -17.71 -6.79
C GLN A 162 21.22 -18.98 -5.95
N LYS A 163 21.64 -18.92 -4.69
CA LYS A 163 21.60 -20.04 -3.75
C LYS A 163 20.15 -20.45 -3.44
N ALA A 164 19.25 -19.50 -3.34
CA ALA A 164 17.83 -19.72 -3.09
C ALA A 164 17.06 -20.29 -4.29
N GLY A 165 17.71 -20.47 -5.45
CA GLY A 165 17.04 -20.97 -6.67
C GLY A 165 16.19 -19.92 -7.40
N LEU A 166 16.25 -18.64 -7.00
CA LEU A 166 15.53 -17.52 -7.60
C LEU A 166 16.34 -16.84 -8.72
N GLY A 167 17.58 -17.27 -8.93
CA GLY A 167 18.49 -16.71 -9.92
C GLY A 167 18.17 -17.17 -11.36
N GLY A 168 18.60 -16.34 -12.34
CA GLY A 168 18.44 -16.63 -13.77
C GLY A 168 17.04 -16.33 -14.32
N VAL A 169 16.09 -15.96 -13.49
CA VAL A 169 14.75 -15.50 -13.89
C VAL A 169 14.83 -13.99 -14.17
N LYS A 170 14.66 -13.64 -15.43
CA LYS A 170 14.70 -12.23 -15.87
C LYS A 170 13.33 -11.82 -16.37
N GLU A 171 12.59 -11.13 -15.54
CA GLU A 171 11.22 -10.69 -15.81
C GLU A 171 11.07 -9.21 -15.53
N PHE A 172 9.92 -8.67 -15.81
CA PHE A 172 9.53 -7.34 -15.43
C PHE A 172 8.69 -7.47 -14.15
N SER A 173 9.37 -7.74 -13.02
CA SER A 173 8.72 -7.98 -11.74
C SER A 173 8.37 -6.66 -11.05
N THR A 174 7.17 -6.57 -10.52
CA THR A 174 6.60 -5.37 -9.87
C THR A 174 6.41 -5.59 -8.38
N SER A 175 5.21 -5.79 -7.87
CA SER A 175 4.98 -6.06 -6.45
C SER A 175 5.33 -7.51 -6.08
N ALA A 176 5.60 -7.74 -4.79
CA ALA A 176 5.76 -9.07 -4.23
C ALA A 176 5.11 -9.13 -2.84
N ALA A 177 4.78 -10.33 -2.38
CA ALA A 177 4.24 -10.59 -1.05
C ALA A 177 4.73 -11.92 -0.50
N TRP A 178 5.04 -11.94 0.78
CA TRP A 178 5.23 -13.17 1.55
C TRP A 178 3.88 -13.72 1.99
N VAL A 179 3.71 -15.03 1.94
CA VAL A 179 2.49 -15.72 2.33
C VAL A 179 2.81 -17.16 2.73
N ASP A 180 2.23 -17.66 3.79
CA ASP A 180 2.25 -19.08 4.14
C ASP A 180 0.98 -19.72 3.54
N TYR A 181 1.03 -20.03 2.21
CA TYR A 181 -0.18 -20.43 1.47
C TYR A 181 -0.66 -21.85 1.79
N ASP A 182 0.22 -22.74 2.23
CA ASP A 182 -0.09 -24.12 2.57
C ASP A 182 -0.07 -24.42 4.08
N ARG A 183 0.20 -23.39 4.91
CA ARG A 183 0.22 -23.41 6.37
C ARG A 183 1.24 -24.38 6.97
N ASP A 184 2.38 -24.48 6.33
CA ASP A 184 3.47 -25.28 6.83
C ASP A 184 4.39 -24.52 7.82
N GLY A 185 4.10 -23.24 8.06
CA GLY A 185 4.83 -22.36 9.00
C GLY A 185 6.04 -21.67 8.36
N ARG A 186 6.19 -21.70 7.05
CA ARG A 186 7.22 -21.02 6.30
C ARG A 186 6.61 -19.98 5.35
N LEU A 187 7.33 -18.91 5.09
CA LEU A 187 6.89 -17.89 4.15
C LEU A 187 7.26 -18.29 2.72
N ASP A 188 6.25 -18.47 1.89
CA ASP A 188 6.34 -18.59 0.45
C ASP A 188 6.31 -17.22 -0.21
N LEU A 189 6.71 -17.12 -1.49
CA LEU A 189 6.84 -15.83 -2.16
C LEU A 189 5.94 -15.76 -3.40
N VAL A 190 5.04 -14.76 -3.43
CA VAL A 190 4.28 -14.38 -4.63
C VAL A 190 4.93 -13.17 -5.28
N VAL A 191 5.23 -13.26 -6.58
CA VAL A 191 5.83 -12.17 -7.37
C VAL A 191 4.93 -11.80 -8.52
N ALA A 192 4.56 -10.52 -8.62
CA ALA A 192 3.84 -9.96 -9.75
C ALA A 192 4.78 -9.70 -10.92
N ASN A 193 4.33 -10.02 -12.12
CA ASN A 193 5.01 -9.66 -13.36
C ASN A 193 4.08 -8.83 -14.24
N TYR A 194 4.63 -7.84 -14.92
CA TYR A 194 3.85 -6.86 -15.64
C TYR A 194 3.66 -7.23 -17.12
N VAL A 195 4.64 -6.96 -17.93
CA VAL A 195 4.59 -7.22 -19.38
C VAL A 195 5.91 -7.78 -19.89
N THR A 196 5.86 -8.42 -21.07
CA THR A 196 7.07 -8.78 -21.82
C THR A 196 7.55 -7.55 -22.57
N TRP A 197 8.66 -6.96 -22.11
CA TRP A 197 9.26 -5.76 -22.68
C TRP A 197 10.79 -5.85 -22.67
N SER A 198 11.47 -5.20 -23.62
CA SER A 198 12.90 -4.94 -23.59
C SER A 198 13.22 -3.64 -24.31
N PRO A 199 14.40 -3.01 -24.08
CA PRO A 199 14.82 -1.82 -24.83
C PRO A 199 14.84 -2.02 -26.35
N GLU A 200 15.17 -3.22 -26.82
CA GLU A 200 15.23 -3.58 -28.25
C GLU A 200 13.84 -3.76 -28.87
N ALA A 201 12.86 -4.15 -28.03
CA ALA A 201 11.46 -4.35 -28.43
C ALA A 201 10.58 -3.13 -28.11
N ASP A 202 11.18 -2.01 -27.69
CA ASP A 202 10.43 -0.81 -27.33
C ASP A 202 9.73 -0.19 -28.56
N LEU A 203 8.50 0.25 -28.36
CA LEU A 203 7.64 0.75 -29.42
C LEU A 203 7.66 2.29 -29.47
N TYR A 204 7.30 2.84 -30.61
CA TYR A 204 7.09 4.28 -30.76
C TYR A 204 5.61 4.61 -30.58
N CYS A 205 5.23 5.00 -29.36
CA CYS A 205 3.88 5.48 -29.06
C CYS A 205 3.83 7.01 -29.07
N THR A 206 2.66 7.57 -29.33
CA THR A 206 2.47 9.01 -29.40
C THR A 206 1.06 9.39 -28.95
N MET A 207 0.92 10.47 -28.18
CA MET A 207 -0.38 11.04 -27.81
C MET A 207 -0.84 12.14 -28.79
N ASP A 208 0.09 12.80 -29.48
CA ASP A 208 -0.15 13.95 -30.38
C ASP A 208 0.07 13.63 -31.88
N GLY A 209 0.39 12.37 -32.18
CA GLY A 209 0.73 11.89 -33.53
C GLY A 209 2.13 12.30 -34.03
N LYS A 210 2.96 12.95 -33.19
CA LYS A 210 4.29 13.49 -33.61
C LYS A 210 5.40 13.14 -32.62
N SER A 211 5.21 13.46 -31.34
CA SER A 211 6.24 13.30 -30.31
C SER A 211 6.13 11.93 -29.65
N LYS A 212 7.26 11.28 -29.35
CA LYS A 212 7.25 10.03 -28.61
C LYS A 212 6.69 10.26 -27.20
N SER A 213 5.73 9.42 -26.78
CA SER A 213 5.20 9.29 -25.45
C SER A 213 5.53 7.91 -24.86
N TYR A 214 5.28 7.72 -23.57
CA TYR A 214 5.32 6.38 -23.00
C TYR A 214 4.22 5.52 -23.61
N CYS A 215 4.56 4.26 -23.94
CA CYS A 215 3.56 3.29 -24.36
C CYS A 215 2.76 2.78 -23.16
N THR A 216 1.47 2.54 -23.36
CA THR A 216 0.63 1.87 -22.38
C THR A 216 0.79 0.34 -22.44
N PRO A 217 0.44 -0.40 -21.39
CA PRO A 217 0.62 -1.86 -21.35
C PRO A 217 -0.19 -2.60 -22.41
N GLU A 218 -1.23 -1.99 -22.98
CA GLU A 218 -2.02 -2.56 -24.09
C GLU A 218 -1.15 -2.93 -25.30
N SER A 219 -0.04 -2.20 -25.48
CA SER A 219 0.91 -2.42 -26.58
C SER A 219 1.78 -3.66 -26.40
N TYR A 220 1.82 -4.26 -25.23
CA TYR A 220 2.72 -5.36 -24.89
C TYR A 220 1.96 -6.60 -24.42
N LYS A 221 2.59 -7.77 -24.54
CA LYS A 221 2.05 -9.02 -24.00
C LYS A 221 2.19 -9.03 -22.48
N GLY A 222 1.18 -9.56 -21.80
CA GLY A 222 1.23 -9.77 -20.36
C GLY A 222 2.24 -10.83 -19.93
N ALA A 223 2.41 -10.97 -18.62
CA ALA A 223 3.23 -11.98 -17.98
C ALA A 223 2.50 -12.55 -16.74
N SER A 224 2.71 -13.85 -16.46
CA SER A 224 2.09 -14.49 -15.31
C SER A 224 2.77 -14.07 -14.02
N ILE A 225 2.01 -13.97 -12.92
CA ILE A 225 2.60 -13.98 -11.59
C ILE A 225 3.36 -15.29 -11.36
N ARG A 226 4.23 -15.33 -10.33
CA ARG A 226 4.88 -16.54 -9.85
C ARG A 226 4.56 -16.78 -8.40
N LEU A 227 4.37 -18.08 -8.05
CA LEU A 227 4.35 -18.57 -6.69
C LEU A 227 5.57 -19.46 -6.48
N TRP A 228 6.43 -19.07 -5.54
CA TRP A 228 7.62 -19.78 -5.15
C TRP A 228 7.38 -20.43 -3.78
N HIS A 229 7.35 -21.76 -3.73
CA HIS A 229 7.23 -22.53 -2.48
C HIS A 229 8.58 -22.60 -1.77
N ASN A 230 8.58 -22.32 -0.47
CA ASN A 230 9.75 -22.39 0.39
C ASN A 230 10.01 -23.83 0.83
N ASN A 231 11.10 -24.44 0.34
CA ASN A 231 11.44 -25.82 0.62
C ASN A 231 11.94 -26.07 2.06
N GLY A 232 12.14 -25.01 2.88
CA GLY A 232 12.62 -25.12 4.27
C GLY A 232 14.11 -25.38 4.42
N ASP A 233 14.87 -25.33 3.34
CA ASP A 233 16.33 -25.50 3.31
C ASP A 233 17.06 -24.24 2.78
N GLY A 234 16.35 -23.12 2.73
CA GLY A 234 16.82 -21.84 2.16
C GLY A 234 16.69 -21.76 0.65
N THR A 235 15.99 -22.71 0.01
CA THR A 235 15.69 -22.70 -1.43
C THR A 235 14.21 -22.62 -1.72
N PHE A 236 13.86 -22.21 -2.95
CA PHE A 236 12.48 -22.08 -3.42
C PHE A 236 12.25 -22.88 -4.70
N SER A 237 11.01 -23.37 -4.86
CA SER A 237 10.54 -24.08 -6.05
C SER A 237 9.39 -23.34 -6.72
N ASP A 238 9.43 -23.14 -8.05
CA ASP A 238 8.31 -22.55 -8.79
C ASP A 238 7.15 -23.54 -8.89
N VAL A 239 6.08 -23.27 -8.15
CA VAL A 239 4.85 -24.05 -8.13
C VAL A 239 3.67 -23.39 -8.84
N THR A 240 3.90 -22.30 -9.55
CA THR A 240 2.87 -21.46 -10.18
C THR A 240 1.84 -22.25 -10.99
N LYS A 241 2.31 -23.17 -11.85
CA LYS A 241 1.41 -24.01 -12.67
C LYS A 241 0.68 -25.05 -11.86
N GLN A 242 1.36 -25.69 -10.91
CA GLN A 242 0.77 -26.72 -10.04
C GLN A 242 -0.30 -26.12 -9.13
N ALA A 243 -0.06 -24.89 -8.63
CA ALA A 243 -0.99 -24.16 -7.80
C ALA A 243 -2.18 -23.56 -8.57
N GLY A 244 -2.19 -23.62 -9.92
CA GLY A 244 -3.28 -23.08 -10.74
C GLY A 244 -3.26 -21.56 -10.92
N LEU A 245 -2.10 -20.92 -10.72
CA LEU A 245 -1.94 -19.46 -10.79
C LEU A 245 -1.35 -18.96 -12.13
N TYR A 246 -1.02 -19.86 -13.05
CA TYR A 246 -0.40 -19.49 -14.31
C TYR A 246 -1.38 -18.81 -15.27
N GLU A 247 -1.20 -17.50 -15.47
CA GLU A 247 -2.04 -16.67 -16.35
C GLU A 247 -1.17 -15.67 -17.18
N PRO A 248 -0.74 -16.06 -18.38
CA PRO A 248 0.24 -15.29 -19.16
C PRO A 248 -0.32 -14.00 -19.79
N THR A 249 -1.61 -13.71 -19.66
CA THR A 249 -2.23 -12.47 -20.16
C THR A 249 -2.32 -11.39 -19.07
N SER A 250 -2.02 -11.72 -17.83
CA SER A 250 -2.02 -10.77 -16.72
C SER A 250 -0.98 -9.66 -16.93
N LYS A 251 -1.26 -8.48 -16.40
CA LYS A 251 -0.37 -7.32 -16.38
C LYS A 251 -0.38 -6.75 -14.98
N THR A 252 0.20 -7.53 -14.07
CA THR A 252 0.02 -7.33 -12.63
C THR A 252 0.94 -6.24 -12.11
N LEU A 253 0.38 -5.29 -11.37
CA LEU A 253 1.10 -4.22 -10.68
C LEU A 253 1.01 -4.33 -9.16
N GLY A 254 -0.13 -4.72 -8.60
CA GLY A 254 -0.32 -4.86 -7.17
C GLY A 254 -0.73 -6.27 -6.75
N ILE A 255 -0.31 -6.67 -5.55
CA ILE A 255 -0.68 -7.92 -4.88
C ILE A 255 -1.19 -7.59 -3.48
N ALA A 256 -2.28 -8.22 -3.06
CA ALA A 256 -2.71 -8.27 -1.68
C ALA A 256 -3.02 -9.71 -1.26
N VAL A 257 -2.64 -10.04 -0.03
CA VAL A 257 -3.00 -11.31 0.63
C VAL A 257 -4.14 -11.03 1.61
N LEU A 258 -5.19 -11.81 1.58
CA LEU A 258 -6.39 -11.65 2.39
C LEU A 258 -7.09 -13.01 2.60
N ASP A 259 -8.07 -13.03 3.49
CA ASP A 259 -9.04 -14.12 3.63
C ASP A 259 -10.42 -13.52 3.29
N PHE A 260 -10.82 -13.59 2.01
CA PHE A 260 -11.98 -12.84 1.52
C PHE A 260 -13.32 -13.50 1.83
N ASP A 261 -13.34 -14.80 2.05
CA ASP A 261 -14.56 -15.58 2.36
C ASP A 261 -14.60 -16.08 3.82
N ASN A 262 -13.63 -15.67 4.65
CA ASN A 262 -13.48 -16.00 6.07
C ASN A 262 -13.35 -17.52 6.34
N ASP A 263 -12.79 -18.28 5.38
CA ASP A 263 -12.56 -19.72 5.56
C ASP A 263 -11.25 -20.02 6.32
N GLY A 264 -10.45 -18.98 6.53
CA GLY A 264 -9.21 -18.99 7.28
C GLY A 264 -7.98 -19.23 6.44
N TRP A 265 -8.07 -19.54 5.15
CA TRP A 265 -6.92 -19.69 4.25
C TRP A 265 -6.54 -18.36 3.61
N PRO A 266 -5.24 -18.09 3.42
CA PRO A 266 -4.82 -16.88 2.73
C PRO A 266 -5.10 -16.98 1.23
N ASP A 267 -5.89 -16.04 0.71
CA ASP A 267 -6.20 -15.86 -0.70
C ASP A 267 -5.29 -14.79 -1.32
N ILE A 268 -5.24 -14.74 -2.65
CA ILE A 268 -4.42 -13.79 -3.39
C ILE A 268 -5.29 -12.94 -4.31
N LEU A 269 -5.27 -11.62 -4.11
CA LEU A 269 -5.82 -10.63 -5.03
C LEU A 269 -4.68 -10.00 -5.83
N ILE A 270 -4.83 -9.91 -7.15
CA ILE A 270 -3.94 -9.15 -8.01
C ILE A 270 -4.70 -8.06 -8.77
N SER A 271 -4.17 -6.85 -8.77
CA SER A 271 -4.64 -5.77 -9.63
C SER A 271 -3.88 -5.79 -10.94
N ASN A 272 -4.62 -5.76 -12.04
CA ASN A 272 -4.08 -5.79 -13.39
C ASN A 272 -4.28 -4.46 -14.09
N ASP A 273 -3.26 -4.02 -14.81
CA ASP A 273 -3.34 -2.83 -15.66
C ASP A 273 -3.99 -3.19 -17.00
N THR A 274 -5.17 -2.61 -17.27
CA THR A 274 -5.96 -2.82 -18.50
C THR A 274 -6.42 -4.27 -18.77
N GLN A 275 -6.31 -5.14 -17.76
CA GLN A 275 -6.82 -6.51 -17.80
C GLN A 275 -7.74 -6.75 -16.59
N PRO A 276 -8.63 -7.76 -16.63
CA PRO A 276 -9.45 -8.10 -15.47
C PRO A 276 -8.59 -8.40 -14.24
N ASN A 277 -8.94 -7.83 -13.09
CA ASN A 277 -8.33 -8.23 -11.83
C ASN A 277 -8.57 -9.71 -11.57
N LYS A 278 -7.70 -10.35 -10.78
CA LYS A 278 -7.86 -11.76 -10.40
C LYS A 278 -7.96 -11.89 -8.89
N LEU A 279 -8.85 -12.76 -8.45
CA LEU A 279 -9.00 -13.15 -7.05
C LEU A 279 -8.87 -14.68 -6.97
N TYR A 280 -7.79 -15.13 -6.44
CA TYR A 280 -7.46 -16.55 -6.33
C TYR A 280 -7.81 -17.04 -4.92
N ARG A 281 -8.91 -17.83 -4.83
CA ARG A 281 -9.30 -18.51 -3.60
C ARG A 281 -8.37 -19.70 -3.34
N ASN A 282 -7.82 -19.77 -2.16
CA ASN A 282 -7.04 -20.91 -1.71
C ASN A 282 -7.96 -22.10 -1.39
N ASN A 283 -7.69 -23.25 -1.98
CA ASN A 283 -8.52 -24.46 -1.79
C ASN A 283 -8.10 -25.28 -0.54
N GLY A 284 -7.07 -24.85 0.21
CA GLY A 284 -6.53 -25.55 1.39
C GLY A 284 -5.79 -26.85 1.07
N ASN A 285 -5.37 -27.05 -0.17
CA ASN A 285 -4.67 -28.26 -0.64
C ASN A 285 -3.46 -27.94 -1.55
N GLY A 286 -2.91 -26.73 -1.41
CA GLY A 286 -1.79 -26.23 -2.23
C GLY A 286 -2.19 -25.73 -3.62
N THR A 287 -3.50 -25.61 -3.91
CA THR A 287 -4.01 -25.09 -5.18
C THR A 287 -4.97 -23.92 -4.98
N PHE A 288 -5.16 -23.14 -6.04
CA PHE A 288 -6.06 -21.98 -6.04
C PHE A 288 -7.12 -22.09 -7.13
N THR A 289 -8.26 -21.42 -6.91
CA THR A 289 -9.34 -21.30 -7.91
C THR A 289 -9.62 -19.81 -8.15
N GLU A 290 -9.58 -19.38 -9.41
CA GLU A 290 -9.88 -17.99 -9.80
C GLU A 290 -11.38 -17.69 -9.59
N LYS A 291 -11.69 -16.57 -8.91
CA LYS A 291 -13.05 -16.19 -8.49
C LYS A 291 -13.44 -14.76 -8.84
N ALA A 292 -12.56 -13.92 -9.41
CA ALA A 292 -12.79 -12.47 -9.55
C ALA A 292 -14.09 -12.12 -10.29
N VAL A 293 -14.44 -12.86 -11.35
CA VAL A 293 -15.68 -12.62 -12.10
C VAL A 293 -16.91 -12.92 -11.23
N VAL A 294 -16.91 -14.06 -10.56
CA VAL A 294 -18.04 -14.48 -9.69
C VAL A 294 -18.14 -13.61 -8.45
N ALA A 295 -16.99 -13.20 -7.91
CA ALA A 295 -16.92 -12.32 -6.74
C ALA A 295 -17.28 -10.85 -7.07
N GLY A 296 -17.31 -10.44 -8.34
CA GLY A 296 -17.65 -9.08 -8.75
C GLY A 296 -16.49 -8.08 -8.73
N VAL A 297 -15.22 -8.56 -8.72
CA VAL A 297 -14.04 -7.68 -8.64
C VAL A 297 -13.19 -7.61 -9.93
N ALA A 298 -13.54 -8.43 -10.95
CA ALA A 298 -12.79 -8.48 -12.21
C ALA A 298 -12.95 -7.22 -13.06
N PHE A 299 -14.10 -6.56 -12.99
CA PHE A 299 -14.50 -5.44 -13.85
C PHE A 299 -15.20 -4.35 -13.03
N SER A 300 -15.30 -3.14 -13.61
CA SER A 300 -16.17 -2.08 -13.11
C SER A 300 -17.66 -2.43 -13.25
N GLU A 301 -18.55 -1.60 -12.68
CA GLU A 301 -20.01 -1.73 -12.88
C GLU A 301 -20.41 -1.71 -14.39
N ASP A 302 -19.63 -1.02 -15.23
CA ASP A 302 -19.85 -0.93 -16.67
C ASP A 302 -19.25 -2.12 -17.45
N GLY A 303 -18.70 -3.12 -16.78
CA GLY A 303 -18.07 -4.29 -17.38
C GLY A 303 -16.70 -4.01 -18.03
N VAL A 304 -16.01 -2.92 -17.64
CA VAL A 304 -14.69 -2.53 -18.16
C VAL A 304 -13.61 -3.00 -17.21
N ALA A 305 -12.56 -3.64 -17.75
CA ALA A 305 -11.33 -3.89 -17.01
C ALA A 305 -10.59 -2.55 -16.83
N ARG A 306 -10.51 -2.06 -15.59
CA ARG A 306 -9.76 -0.83 -15.29
C ARG A 306 -8.26 -1.09 -15.29
N ALA A 307 -7.47 -0.02 -15.38
CA ALA A 307 -6.02 -0.08 -15.23
C ALA A 307 -5.65 -0.03 -13.74
N GLY A 308 -5.68 -1.20 -13.10
CA GLY A 308 -5.41 -1.34 -11.67
C GLY A 308 -3.92 -1.33 -11.35
N MET A 309 -3.50 -0.56 -10.33
CA MET A 309 -2.12 -0.45 -9.88
C MET A 309 -1.95 -0.94 -8.43
N GLY A 310 -1.98 -0.03 -7.47
CA GLY A 310 -1.90 -0.39 -6.05
C GLY A 310 -3.18 -1.05 -5.55
N VAL A 311 -3.03 -1.88 -4.52
CA VAL A 311 -4.14 -2.59 -3.89
C VAL A 311 -3.94 -2.69 -2.38
N ASP A 312 -5.00 -2.52 -1.62
CA ASP A 312 -5.01 -2.78 -0.19
C ASP A 312 -6.37 -3.31 0.28
N THR A 313 -6.40 -3.86 1.51
CA THR A 313 -7.58 -4.53 2.05
C THR A 313 -7.80 -4.16 3.51
N ALA A 314 -9.05 -3.97 3.93
CA ALA A 314 -9.43 -3.76 5.32
C ALA A 314 -10.91 -4.08 5.60
N ASP A 315 -11.22 -4.35 6.84
CA ASP A 315 -12.57 -4.29 7.39
C ASP A 315 -12.88 -2.83 7.78
N TYR A 316 -13.12 -1.97 6.75
CA TYR A 316 -13.23 -0.52 6.97
C TYR A 316 -14.56 -0.08 7.60
N ASP A 317 -15.55 -0.95 7.64
CA ASP A 317 -16.88 -0.68 8.19
C ASP A 317 -17.20 -1.48 9.46
N ARG A 318 -16.22 -2.29 9.94
CA ARG A 318 -16.34 -3.19 11.11
C ARG A 318 -17.42 -4.26 10.95
N SER A 319 -17.69 -4.69 9.71
CA SER A 319 -18.60 -5.80 9.41
C SER A 319 -18.01 -7.18 9.72
N GLY A 320 -16.69 -7.27 9.89
CA GLY A 320 -15.93 -8.51 9.98
C GLY A 320 -15.58 -9.12 8.61
N ASN A 321 -15.90 -8.43 7.51
CA ASN A 321 -15.58 -8.84 6.15
C ASN A 321 -14.50 -7.94 5.56
N THR A 322 -13.48 -8.53 4.95
CA THR A 322 -12.39 -7.79 4.33
C THR A 322 -12.81 -7.21 2.98
N SER A 323 -12.81 -5.89 2.87
CA SER A 323 -13.11 -5.11 1.65
C SER A 323 -11.82 -4.71 0.93
N LEU A 324 -11.91 -4.23 -0.33
CA LEU A 324 -10.78 -4.01 -1.22
C LEU A 324 -10.72 -2.57 -1.70
N LEU A 325 -9.50 -2.05 -1.82
CA LEU A 325 -9.18 -0.77 -2.45
C LEU A 325 -8.22 -1.04 -3.62
N ILE A 326 -8.53 -0.54 -4.82
CA ILE A 326 -7.65 -0.63 -5.99
C ILE A 326 -7.53 0.75 -6.62
N THR A 327 -6.30 1.24 -6.78
CA THR A 327 -6.04 2.48 -7.49
C THR A 327 -6.06 2.25 -8.99
N ASN A 328 -6.53 3.23 -9.75
CA ASN A 328 -6.72 3.12 -11.18
C ASN A 328 -6.16 4.33 -11.94
N PHE A 329 -6.09 4.21 -13.26
CA PHE A 329 -5.67 5.27 -14.17
C PHE A 329 -6.64 6.46 -14.15
N SER A 330 -6.17 7.64 -14.55
CA SER A 330 -7.01 8.83 -14.69
C SER A 330 -8.23 8.55 -15.58
N ASN A 331 -9.37 9.17 -15.25
CA ASN A 331 -10.70 8.97 -15.82
C ASN A 331 -11.35 7.60 -15.53
N GLN A 332 -10.79 6.81 -14.60
CA GLN A 332 -11.34 5.51 -14.22
C GLN A 332 -11.76 5.42 -12.75
N MET A 333 -11.52 6.44 -11.96
CA MET A 333 -11.68 6.50 -10.50
C MET A 333 -11.08 5.28 -9.76
N ILE A 334 -10.82 5.44 -8.47
CA ILE A 334 -10.42 4.34 -7.57
C ILE A 334 -11.58 3.37 -7.44
N SER A 335 -11.31 2.07 -7.35
CA SER A 335 -12.30 1.06 -6.97
C SER A 335 -12.31 0.84 -5.46
N LEU A 336 -13.47 0.89 -4.85
CA LEU A 336 -13.71 0.57 -3.44
C LEU A 336 -14.75 -0.55 -3.38
N TYR A 337 -14.28 -1.79 -3.33
CA TYR A 337 -15.13 -2.97 -3.31
C TYR A 337 -15.50 -3.32 -1.88
N HIS A 338 -16.76 -3.07 -1.51
CA HIS A 338 -17.34 -3.52 -0.25
C HIS A 338 -17.63 -5.01 -0.29
N ASN A 339 -17.23 -5.75 0.75
CA ASN A 339 -17.49 -7.18 0.87
C ASN A 339 -18.85 -7.42 1.54
N GLU A 340 -19.85 -7.84 0.75
CA GLU A 340 -21.20 -8.17 1.20
C GLU A 340 -21.29 -9.49 2.01
N GLY A 341 -20.15 -10.13 2.27
CA GLY A 341 -20.07 -11.47 2.80
C GLY A 341 -20.25 -12.56 1.73
N ARG A 342 -19.91 -13.80 2.09
CA ARG A 342 -19.95 -14.96 1.18
C ARG A 342 -19.11 -14.80 -0.08
N GLY A 343 -18.06 -13.98 -0.02
CA GLY A 343 -17.13 -13.75 -1.13
C GLY A 343 -17.71 -12.93 -2.29
N LEU A 344 -18.73 -12.10 -2.05
CA LEU A 344 -19.33 -11.21 -3.04
C LEU A 344 -18.97 -9.75 -2.72
N PHE A 345 -18.64 -8.98 -3.76
CA PHE A 345 -18.24 -7.59 -3.63
C PHE A 345 -19.09 -6.67 -4.51
N VAL A 346 -19.27 -5.43 -4.02
CA VAL A 346 -19.92 -4.33 -4.74
C VAL A 346 -18.97 -3.14 -4.81
N ASP A 347 -18.73 -2.55 -5.98
CA ASP A 347 -17.94 -1.33 -6.12
C ASP A 347 -18.76 -0.11 -5.64
N GLU A 348 -18.42 0.42 -4.46
CA GLU A 348 -19.06 1.61 -3.89
C GLU A 348 -18.44 2.93 -4.37
N ALA A 349 -17.33 2.89 -5.09
CA ALA A 349 -16.63 4.10 -5.51
C ALA A 349 -17.52 5.07 -6.29
N PRO A 350 -18.36 4.65 -7.26
CA PRO A 350 -19.22 5.57 -8.01
C PRO A 350 -20.18 6.39 -7.16
N ARG A 351 -20.53 5.89 -5.98
CA ARG A 351 -21.49 6.53 -5.04
C ARG A 351 -20.81 7.23 -3.87
N SER A 352 -19.48 7.12 -3.76
CA SER A 352 -18.67 7.63 -2.65
C SER A 352 -17.89 8.90 -3.01
N GLU A 353 -17.39 9.60 -1.99
CA GLU A 353 -16.42 10.69 -2.17
C GLU A 353 -15.08 10.17 -2.73
N VAL A 354 -14.71 8.93 -2.39
CA VAL A 354 -13.48 8.28 -2.87
C VAL A 354 -13.43 8.22 -4.39
N GLY A 355 -14.51 7.76 -5.03
CA GLY A 355 -14.59 7.71 -6.49
C GLY A 355 -14.66 9.10 -7.13
N ARG A 356 -15.48 10.01 -6.58
CA ARG A 356 -15.64 11.36 -7.16
C ARG A 356 -14.35 12.16 -7.16
N ALA A 357 -13.63 12.16 -6.03
CA ALA A 357 -12.39 12.93 -5.90
C ALA A 357 -11.26 12.38 -6.77
N SER A 358 -11.20 11.06 -6.95
CA SER A 358 -10.12 10.38 -7.66
C SER A 358 -10.29 10.27 -9.17
N LEU A 359 -11.43 10.69 -9.74
CA LEU A 359 -11.75 10.48 -11.16
C LEU A 359 -10.67 11.01 -12.12
N LEU A 360 -10.07 12.16 -11.83
CA LEU A 360 -9.10 12.81 -12.73
C LEU A 360 -7.65 12.52 -12.36
N THR A 361 -7.39 11.82 -11.25
CA THR A 361 -6.04 11.48 -10.80
C THR A 361 -5.66 10.06 -11.21
N LEU A 362 -4.36 9.84 -11.40
CA LEU A 362 -3.78 8.52 -11.62
C LEU A 362 -3.18 8.04 -10.32
N GLY A 363 -3.85 7.09 -9.65
CA GLY A 363 -3.44 6.55 -8.36
C GLY A 363 -2.45 5.39 -8.50
N PHE A 364 -1.41 5.37 -7.65
CA PHE A 364 -0.46 4.27 -7.51
C PHE A 364 -0.55 3.66 -6.11
N GLY A 365 0.33 4.02 -5.20
CA GLY A 365 0.34 3.51 -3.84
C GLY A 365 -0.93 3.88 -3.08
N CYS A 366 -1.47 2.94 -2.30
CA CYS A 366 -2.63 3.15 -1.45
C CYS A 366 -2.59 2.23 -0.25
N PHE A 367 -3.26 2.63 0.82
CA PHE A 367 -3.51 1.75 1.95
C PHE A 367 -4.67 2.24 2.81
N PHE A 368 -5.21 1.32 3.60
CA PHE A 368 -6.05 1.63 4.75
C PHE A 368 -5.20 1.77 6.00
N PHE A 369 -5.43 2.81 6.79
CA PHE A 369 -4.76 3.04 8.08
C PHE A 369 -5.60 3.99 8.94
N ASP A 370 -5.48 3.92 10.23
CA ASP A 370 -6.19 4.82 11.15
C ASP A 370 -5.24 5.97 11.54
N TYR A 371 -5.22 7.07 10.73
CA TYR A 371 -4.25 8.15 10.93
C TYR A 371 -4.58 9.04 12.12
N ASP A 372 -5.84 9.14 12.53
CA ASP A 372 -6.27 9.98 13.65
C ASP A 372 -6.63 9.17 14.91
N LEU A 373 -6.42 7.85 14.85
CA LEU A 373 -6.59 6.89 15.95
C LEU A 373 -8.02 6.86 16.51
N ASP A 374 -9.02 7.14 15.68
CA ASP A 374 -10.43 7.09 16.07
C ASP A 374 -11.04 5.68 15.96
N GLY A 375 -10.24 4.72 15.48
CA GLY A 375 -10.58 3.31 15.34
C GLY A 375 -11.27 2.95 14.03
N TRP A 376 -11.40 3.88 13.08
CA TRP A 376 -11.93 3.63 11.74
C TRP A 376 -10.80 3.73 10.70
N PRO A 377 -10.57 2.69 9.89
CA PRO A 377 -9.54 2.74 8.86
C PRO A 377 -9.85 3.81 7.81
N ASP A 378 -8.95 4.78 7.67
CA ASP A 378 -8.94 5.83 6.66
C ASP A 378 -8.25 5.34 5.39
N ILE A 379 -8.30 6.13 4.31
CA ILE A 379 -7.66 5.78 3.04
C ILE A 379 -6.64 6.86 2.67
N LEU A 380 -5.42 6.42 2.36
CA LEU A 380 -4.44 7.23 1.65
C LEU A 380 -4.22 6.68 0.24
N VAL A 381 -4.14 7.60 -0.74
CA VAL A 381 -3.77 7.29 -2.12
C VAL A 381 -2.72 8.28 -2.59
N VAL A 382 -1.66 7.77 -3.21
CA VAL A 382 -0.59 8.57 -3.82
C VAL A 382 -0.77 8.60 -5.33
N ASN A 383 -0.76 9.81 -5.89
CA ASN A 383 -1.08 10.05 -7.29
C ASN A 383 0.10 10.63 -8.06
N GLY A 384 0.09 10.45 -9.39
CA GLY A 384 1.03 11.05 -10.32
C GLY A 384 0.98 10.40 -11.69
N HIS A 385 0.74 11.19 -12.73
CA HIS A 385 0.62 10.68 -14.08
C HIS A 385 1.94 10.11 -14.61
N ILE A 386 1.86 9.25 -15.63
CA ILE A 386 3.05 8.64 -16.26
C ILE A 386 3.71 9.56 -17.30
N ASP A 387 2.96 10.41 -18.00
CA ASP A 387 3.51 11.26 -19.07
C ASP A 387 3.48 12.75 -18.69
N PRO A 388 4.65 13.44 -18.70
CA PRO A 388 4.75 14.87 -18.37
C PRO A 388 3.98 15.79 -19.33
N ASP A 389 3.68 15.30 -20.54
CA ASP A 389 3.00 16.06 -21.58
C ASP A 389 1.47 15.86 -21.60
N ILE A 390 0.92 15.12 -20.64
CA ILE A 390 -0.52 14.75 -20.61
C ILE A 390 -1.45 15.94 -20.77
N GLN A 391 -1.12 17.09 -20.19
CA GLN A 391 -1.95 18.30 -20.26
C GLN A 391 -2.11 18.87 -21.67
N LYS A 392 -1.23 18.49 -22.63
CA LYS A 392 -1.35 18.87 -24.05
C LYS A 392 -2.53 18.21 -24.74
N VAL A 393 -2.95 17.03 -24.25
CA VAL A 393 -4.05 16.24 -24.83
C VAL A 393 -5.26 16.10 -23.89
N GLN A 394 -5.05 16.21 -22.57
CA GLN A 394 -6.08 16.15 -21.55
C GLN A 394 -5.88 17.31 -20.55
N ALA A 395 -6.43 18.47 -20.84
CA ALA A 395 -6.18 19.72 -20.11
C ALA A 395 -6.48 19.66 -18.60
N ASN A 396 -7.41 18.79 -18.18
CA ASN A 396 -7.82 18.64 -16.78
C ASN A 396 -6.99 17.61 -15.99
N VAL A 397 -6.16 16.80 -16.67
CA VAL A 397 -5.28 15.81 -16.04
C VAL A 397 -3.89 16.43 -15.86
N LYS A 398 -3.29 16.24 -14.70
CA LYS A 398 -1.96 16.79 -14.36
C LYS A 398 -0.90 15.73 -14.37
N TYR A 399 0.37 16.10 -14.58
CA TYR A 399 1.51 15.20 -14.43
C TYR A 399 1.85 14.99 -12.96
N ALA A 400 2.07 16.08 -12.23
CA ALA A 400 2.21 16.04 -10.78
C ALA A 400 0.85 16.27 -10.14
N GLU A 401 0.47 15.39 -9.22
CA GLU A 401 -0.86 15.33 -8.61
C GLU A 401 -0.76 15.31 -7.08
N PRO A 402 -1.69 15.92 -6.34
CA PRO A 402 -1.74 15.80 -4.88
C PRO A 402 -2.14 14.37 -4.50
N PRO A 403 -1.76 13.87 -3.31
CA PRO A 403 -2.34 12.66 -2.75
C PRO A 403 -3.81 12.88 -2.42
N HIS A 404 -4.56 11.80 -2.18
CA HIS A 404 -5.87 11.83 -1.55
C HIS A 404 -5.80 11.21 -0.17
N LEU A 405 -6.23 11.93 0.85
CA LEU A 405 -6.48 11.42 2.19
C LEU A 405 -7.99 11.49 2.46
N PHE A 406 -8.60 10.33 2.62
CA PHE A 406 -10.02 10.20 2.93
C PHE A 406 -10.19 9.73 4.36
N ARG A 407 -10.78 10.59 5.19
CA ARG A 407 -11.17 10.24 6.55
C ARG A 407 -12.42 9.37 6.53
N ASN A 408 -12.38 8.26 7.23
CA ASN A 408 -13.54 7.40 7.46
C ASN A 408 -14.43 8.01 8.57
N LEU A 409 -15.66 8.29 8.23
CA LEU A 409 -16.66 8.83 9.18
C LEU A 409 -17.50 7.73 9.84
N GLY A 410 -17.08 6.49 9.68
CA GLY A 410 -17.81 5.30 10.10
C GLY A 410 -18.87 4.84 9.09
N LYS A 411 -19.22 3.54 9.14
CA LYS A 411 -20.26 2.92 8.30
C LYS A 411 -20.04 3.15 6.79
N GLY A 412 -18.78 3.02 6.33
CA GLY A 412 -18.42 3.12 4.90
C GLY A 412 -18.51 4.53 4.31
N LYS A 413 -18.61 5.58 5.13
CA LYS A 413 -18.65 6.97 4.65
C LYS A 413 -17.28 7.61 4.77
N PHE A 414 -16.81 8.22 3.68
CA PHE A 414 -15.51 8.89 3.62
C PHE A 414 -15.68 10.39 3.29
N ALA A 415 -14.74 11.20 3.80
CA ALA A 415 -14.61 12.61 3.46
C ALA A 415 -13.17 12.91 3.06
N GLU A 416 -12.96 13.60 1.94
CA GLU A 416 -11.61 14.02 1.54
C GLU A 416 -11.11 15.16 2.44
N VAL A 417 -9.96 14.94 3.09
CA VAL A 417 -9.36 15.87 4.05
C VAL A 417 -7.93 16.29 3.69
N THR A 418 -7.45 15.97 2.51
CA THR A 418 -6.07 16.24 2.04
C THR A 418 -5.62 17.66 2.30
N LYS A 419 -6.47 18.64 2.00
CA LYS A 419 -6.14 20.08 2.13
C LYS A 419 -5.94 20.54 3.57
N THR A 420 -6.48 19.81 4.54
CA THR A 420 -6.36 20.11 5.97
C THR A 420 -5.29 19.28 6.68
N ALA A 421 -4.69 18.32 5.97
CA ALA A 421 -3.69 17.39 6.51
C ALA A 421 -2.25 17.93 6.44
N GLY A 422 -2.04 19.19 6.03
CA GLY A 422 -0.74 19.84 5.95
C GLY A 422 -0.36 20.28 4.52
N ALA A 423 0.19 21.47 4.38
CA ALA A 423 0.50 22.04 3.05
C ALA A 423 1.56 21.25 2.29
N ALA A 424 2.61 20.78 2.99
CA ALA A 424 3.67 19.97 2.38
C ALA A 424 3.15 18.60 1.96
N PHE A 425 2.25 17.99 2.75
CA PHE A 425 1.59 16.73 2.43
C PHE A 425 0.69 16.86 1.19
N ALA A 426 -0.13 17.91 1.13
CA ALA A 426 -1.05 18.16 0.03
C ALA A 426 -0.37 18.66 -1.26
N ALA A 427 0.96 18.86 -1.27
CA ALA A 427 1.66 19.33 -2.45
C ALA A 427 1.65 18.28 -3.58
N ALA A 428 1.44 18.74 -4.81
CA ALA A 428 1.43 17.88 -5.99
C ALA A 428 2.84 17.30 -6.27
N ARG A 429 2.92 16.01 -6.58
CA ARG A 429 4.13 15.28 -6.95
C ARG A 429 3.82 14.15 -7.92
N VAL A 430 4.85 13.54 -8.50
CA VAL A 430 4.69 12.34 -9.32
C VAL A 430 4.86 11.13 -8.41
N GLY A 431 3.87 10.95 -7.53
CA GLY A 431 3.91 9.92 -6.50
C GLY A 431 3.84 8.51 -7.07
N ARG A 432 4.43 7.54 -6.37
CA ARG A 432 4.37 6.11 -6.72
C ARG A 432 4.06 5.25 -5.49
N SER A 433 5.04 4.90 -4.74
CA SER A 433 4.90 4.00 -3.61
C SER A 433 4.67 4.75 -2.31
N VAL A 434 4.02 4.10 -1.37
CA VAL A 434 3.76 4.64 -0.04
C VAL A 434 3.71 3.50 0.98
N ALA A 435 4.29 3.74 2.16
CA ALA A 435 4.27 2.85 3.31
C ALA A 435 4.07 3.64 4.60
N TYR A 436 3.62 2.98 5.65
CA TYR A 436 3.45 3.56 6.99
C TYR A 436 4.20 2.76 8.06
N ALA A 437 4.65 3.47 9.11
CA ALA A 437 5.19 2.92 10.34
C ALA A 437 5.10 3.95 11.48
N ASP A 438 5.19 3.49 12.72
CA ASP A 438 5.41 4.37 13.87
C ASP A 438 6.91 4.66 14.04
N VAL A 439 7.42 5.54 13.20
CA VAL A 439 8.86 5.90 13.12
C VAL A 439 9.41 6.50 14.41
N TYR A 440 8.56 7.19 15.17
CA TYR A 440 8.95 7.90 16.39
C TYR A 440 8.56 7.16 17.67
N ASN A 441 8.05 5.93 17.57
CA ASN A 441 7.62 5.08 18.68
C ASN A 441 6.66 5.82 19.63
N ASN A 442 5.69 6.51 19.04
CA ASN A 442 4.71 7.36 19.72
C ASN A 442 3.25 6.89 19.56
N GLY A 443 3.06 5.74 18.91
CA GLY A 443 1.78 5.11 18.66
C GLY A 443 0.98 5.69 17.49
N ARG A 444 1.60 6.56 16.65
CA ARG A 444 1.01 7.15 15.46
C ARG A 444 1.72 6.67 14.21
N LEU A 445 0.96 6.50 13.14
CA LEU A 445 1.49 6.05 11.87
C LEU A 445 1.98 7.24 11.05
N ASP A 446 3.29 7.26 10.79
CA ASP A 446 3.97 8.19 9.89
C ASP A 446 3.97 7.62 8.47
N ILE A 447 4.19 8.47 7.47
CA ILE A 447 4.07 8.11 6.06
C ILE A 447 5.41 8.32 5.34
N LEU A 448 5.85 7.29 4.62
CA LEU A 448 6.98 7.36 3.69
C LEU A 448 6.44 7.28 2.27
N MET A 449 6.68 8.31 1.45
CA MET A 449 6.13 8.45 0.10
C MET A 449 7.24 8.66 -0.92
N SER A 450 7.25 7.88 -1.99
CA SER A 450 8.21 8.04 -3.09
C SER A 450 7.69 8.96 -4.20
N THR A 451 8.64 9.54 -4.94
CA THR A 451 8.38 10.36 -6.14
C THR A 451 9.19 9.79 -7.31
N ASN A 452 8.53 9.52 -8.44
CA ASN A 452 9.21 9.03 -9.63
C ASN A 452 10.19 10.06 -10.18
N GLY A 453 11.47 9.68 -10.31
CA GLY A 453 12.55 10.59 -10.73
C GLY A 453 12.77 11.77 -9.78
N GLY A 454 12.32 11.67 -8.51
CA GLY A 454 12.36 12.75 -7.53
C GLY A 454 12.74 12.28 -6.12
N PRO A 455 12.73 13.20 -5.14
CA PRO A 455 13.04 12.87 -3.75
C PRO A 455 11.93 12.06 -3.09
N VAL A 456 12.31 11.23 -2.10
CA VAL A 456 11.37 10.64 -1.15
C VAL A 456 10.91 11.69 -0.14
N SER A 457 9.75 11.47 0.48
CA SER A 457 9.23 12.31 1.56
C SER A 457 8.84 11.44 2.76
N LEU A 458 9.36 11.80 3.94
CA LEU A 458 8.93 11.26 5.23
C LEU A 458 8.02 12.29 5.90
N PHE A 459 6.76 11.92 6.13
CA PHE A 459 5.77 12.75 6.79
C PHE A 459 5.49 12.25 8.19
N LYS A 460 5.83 13.08 9.19
CA LYS A 460 5.49 12.83 10.58
C LYS A 460 4.03 13.16 10.85
N ASN A 461 3.31 12.23 11.46
CA ASN A 461 1.94 12.41 11.92
C ASN A 461 1.93 13.18 13.25
N GLU A 462 1.47 14.43 13.21
CA GLU A 462 1.29 15.27 14.40
C GLU A 462 -0.20 15.37 14.74
N ALA A 463 -0.58 14.84 15.91
CA ALA A 463 -1.96 14.99 16.39
C ALA A 463 -2.27 16.46 16.65
N VAL A 464 -3.36 16.96 16.09
CA VAL A 464 -3.84 18.32 16.30
C VAL A 464 -5.16 18.26 17.03
N GLY A 465 -5.13 18.51 18.34
CA GLY A 465 -6.35 18.65 19.14
C GLY A 465 -7.08 17.34 19.49
N THR A 466 -6.46 16.18 19.31
CA THR A 466 -7.00 14.89 19.74
C THR A 466 -6.12 14.27 20.82
N ALA A 467 -6.75 13.66 21.84
CA ALA A 467 -6.11 12.83 22.86
C ALA A 467 -6.31 11.34 22.57
N ASN A 468 -6.42 10.96 21.29
CA ASN A 468 -6.66 9.59 20.89
C ASN A 468 -5.41 8.72 21.15
N HIS A 469 -5.66 7.49 21.55
CA HIS A 469 -4.65 6.49 21.89
C HIS A 469 -4.69 5.34 20.86
N SER A 470 -3.62 4.57 20.81
CA SER A 470 -3.56 3.31 20.09
C SER A 470 -3.08 2.17 20.97
N LEU A 471 -3.42 0.95 20.58
CA LEU A 471 -2.75 -0.28 20.99
C LEU A 471 -2.02 -0.83 19.76
N ARG A 472 -0.72 -1.11 19.91
CA ARG A 472 0.07 -1.74 18.86
C ARG A 472 0.36 -3.19 19.24
N VAL A 473 0.29 -4.08 18.25
CA VAL A 473 0.47 -5.53 18.45
C VAL A 473 1.56 -6.04 17.53
N LYS A 474 2.70 -6.45 18.11
CA LYS A 474 3.79 -7.18 17.43
C LYS A 474 3.56 -8.66 17.67
N LEU A 475 3.63 -9.48 16.62
CA LEU A 475 3.41 -10.91 16.66
C LEU A 475 4.75 -11.66 16.56
N ILE A 476 4.85 -12.81 17.22
CA ILE A 476 5.98 -13.73 17.12
C ILE A 476 5.43 -15.15 17.02
N GLY A 477 5.50 -15.74 15.82
CA GLY A 477 5.12 -17.11 15.57
C GLY A 477 6.08 -18.12 16.21
N THR A 478 5.58 -19.29 16.52
CA THR A 478 6.36 -20.43 17.03
C THR A 478 6.06 -21.73 16.30
N LYS A 479 4.84 -21.86 15.77
CA LYS A 479 4.39 -22.90 14.83
C LYS A 479 4.03 -22.30 13.49
N SER A 480 3.49 -21.10 13.52
CA SER A 480 3.32 -20.22 12.36
C SER A 480 4.69 -19.64 11.96
N ASN A 481 4.78 -19.03 10.78
CA ASN A 481 5.95 -18.24 10.39
C ASN A 481 6.30 -17.22 11.49
N ARG A 482 7.58 -16.90 11.59
CA ARG A 482 8.15 -16.12 12.70
C ARG A 482 7.50 -14.76 12.89
N ASP A 483 7.16 -14.06 11.80
CA ASP A 483 6.53 -12.74 11.82
C ASP A 483 5.04 -12.80 12.15
N GLY A 484 4.42 -13.99 12.07
CA GLY A 484 2.98 -14.14 12.19
C GLY A 484 2.19 -13.59 10.99
N ILE A 485 2.82 -13.47 9.82
CA ILE A 485 2.14 -13.06 8.58
C ILE A 485 1.00 -14.04 8.28
N GLY A 486 -0.21 -13.51 8.04
CA GLY A 486 -1.45 -14.27 7.93
C GLY A 486 -2.25 -14.37 9.23
N ALA A 487 -1.70 -13.96 10.37
CA ALA A 487 -2.47 -13.91 11.62
C ALA A 487 -3.53 -12.81 11.59
N VAL A 488 -4.71 -13.13 12.11
CA VAL A 488 -5.84 -12.20 12.24
C VAL A 488 -5.96 -11.77 13.70
N VAL A 489 -5.85 -10.46 13.94
CA VAL A 489 -5.98 -9.85 15.27
C VAL A 489 -7.30 -9.12 15.38
N ARG A 490 -8.05 -9.41 16.43
CA ARG A 490 -9.29 -8.72 16.79
C ARG A 490 -9.10 -7.97 18.11
N VAL A 491 -9.37 -6.69 18.10
CA VAL A 491 -9.34 -5.82 19.28
C VAL A 491 -10.77 -5.36 19.56
N THR A 492 -11.26 -5.68 20.77
CA THR A 492 -12.60 -5.32 21.21
C THR A 492 -12.53 -4.17 22.21
N THR A 493 -13.36 -3.17 21.99
CA THR A 493 -13.58 -2.01 22.87
C THR A 493 -15.07 -1.81 23.10
N ALA A 494 -15.45 -0.85 23.95
CA ALA A 494 -16.85 -0.47 24.14
C ALA A 494 -17.56 0.00 22.85
N GLU A 495 -16.79 0.41 21.80
CA GLU A 495 -17.30 0.88 20.51
C GLU A 495 -17.43 -0.24 19.47
N GLY A 496 -17.04 -1.46 19.82
CA GLY A 496 -17.10 -2.64 18.93
C GLY A 496 -15.75 -3.29 18.71
N THR A 497 -15.69 -4.17 17.72
CA THR A 497 -14.49 -4.95 17.40
C THR A 497 -13.87 -4.44 16.10
N GLN A 498 -12.56 -4.25 16.11
CA GLN A 498 -11.73 -4.01 14.93
C GLN A 498 -11.01 -5.30 14.57
N THR A 499 -10.91 -5.59 13.27
CA THR A 499 -10.23 -6.80 12.77
C THR A 499 -9.15 -6.38 11.77
N GLN A 500 -7.91 -6.85 11.97
CA GLN A 500 -6.81 -6.65 11.02
C GLN A 500 -6.06 -7.96 10.81
N MET A 501 -5.59 -8.21 9.59
CA MET A 501 -4.70 -9.31 9.25
C MET A 501 -3.28 -8.76 9.07
N LEU A 502 -2.29 -9.38 9.70
CA LEU A 502 -0.89 -9.05 9.45
C LEU A 502 -0.47 -9.59 8.07
N ARG A 503 0.06 -8.72 7.22
CA ARG A 503 0.46 -9.05 5.85
C ARG A 503 1.73 -8.30 5.44
N SER A 504 2.53 -8.86 4.55
CA SER A 504 3.75 -8.23 4.03
C SER A 504 3.53 -7.48 2.72
N GLY A 505 2.53 -7.86 1.93
CA GLY A 505 2.22 -7.26 0.63
C GLY A 505 0.95 -6.43 0.67
N SER A 506 1.04 -5.17 0.27
CA SER A 506 -0.08 -4.24 0.10
C SER A 506 0.41 -3.01 -0.67
N SER A 507 -0.48 -2.07 -0.97
CA SER A 507 -0.14 -0.84 -1.65
C SER A 507 0.38 -1.07 -3.08
N TYR A 508 1.46 -0.41 -3.45
CA TYR A 508 2.14 -0.51 -4.73
C TYR A 508 3.63 -0.53 -4.49
N LEU A 509 4.31 -1.64 -4.85
CA LEU A 509 5.76 -1.80 -4.75
C LEU A 509 6.35 -1.61 -3.33
N SER A 510 5.55 -1.68 -2.27
CA SER A 510 5.93 -1.22 -0.92
C SER A 510 5.68 -2.26 0.15
N ALA A 511 6.37 -2.08 1.29
CA ALA A 511 6.09 -2.80 2.52
C ALA A 511 5.96 -1.81 3.70
N SER A 512 4.82 -1.83 4.40
CA SER A 512 4.65 -1.16 5.68
C SER A 512 5.23 -2.00 6.82
N GLU A 513 5.35 -1.43 8.02
CA GLU A 513 5.86 -2.18 9.18
C GLU A 513 5.01 -3.42 9.51
N LEU A 514 5.65 -4.47 10.04
CA LEU A 514 5.00 -5.70 10.46
C LEU A 514 4.47 -5.62 11.91
N VAL A 515 3.85 -4.48 12.25
CA VAL A 515 3.19 -4.24 13.56
C VAL A 515 1.81 -3.68 13.31
N LEU A 516 0.78 -4.33 13.87
CA LEU A 516 -0.60 -3.86 13.72
C LEU A 516 -0.90 -2.73 14.71
N THR A 517 -1.51 -1.64 14.22
CA THR A 517 -1.91 -0.49 15.04
C THR A 517 -3.43 -0.36 15.06
N PHE A 518 -4.00 -0.32 16.25
CA PHE A 518 -5.43 -0.16 16.51
C PHE A 518 -5.68 1.16 17.23
N GLY A 519 -6.31 2.12 16.57
CA GLY A 519 -6.82 3.32 17.22
C GLY A 519 -7.96 2.97 18.18
N VAL A 520 -7.96 3.55 19.35
CA VAL A 520 -8.98 3.27 20.37
C VAL A 520 -9.66 4.54 20.89
N GLY A 521 -9.52 5.64 20.14
CA GLY A 521 -10.04 6.94 20.56
C GLY A 521 -9.47 7.35 21.91
N GLN A 522 -10.30 7.89 22.78
CA GLN A 522 -9.89 8.35 24.10
C GLN A 522 -9.85 7.24 25.17
N GLN A 523 -10.04 5.98 24.78
CA GLN A 523 -10.02 4.87 25.71
C GLN A 523 -8.59 4.57 26.18
N SER A 524 -8.40 4.40 27.49
CA SER A 524 -7.10 4.06 28.09
C SER A 524 -6.79 2.56 28.05
N LYS A 525 -7.77 1.72 27.67
CA LYS A 525 -7.64 0.26 27.55
C LYS A 525 -8.63 -0.31 26.56
N VAL A 526 -8.31 -1.48 26.03
CA VAL A 526 -9.22 -2.34 25.27
C VAL A 526 -9.75 -3.45 26.18
N ASP A 527 -10.91 -4.02 25.87
CA ASP A 527 -11.55 -5.06 26.70
C ASP A 527 -10.96 -6.45 26.44
N ALA A 528 -10.58 -6.74 25.19
CA ALA A 528 -9.98 -8.00 24.78
C ALA A 528 -9.14 -7.86 23.52
N VAL A 529 -8.11 -8.72 23.39
CA VAL A 529 -7.35 -8.96 22.16
C VAL A 529 -7.40 -10.46 21.87
N GLU A 530 -7.84 -10.83 20.67
CA GLU A 530 -7.81 -12.21 20.17
C GLU A 530 -6.92 -12.30 18.94
N ILE A 531 -6.01 -13.26 18.92
CA ILE A 531 -5.13 -13.53 17.79
C ILE A 531 -5.43 -14.94 17.28
N ARG A 532 -5.84 -15.05 16.02
CA ARG A 532 -5.93 -16.31 15.28
C ARG A 532 -4.69 -16.44 14.40
N TRP A 533 -3.82 -17.36 14.74
CA TRP A 533 -2.57 -17.64 14.03
C TRP A 533 -2.79 -18.49 12.78
N PRO A 534 -1.91 -18.43 11.77
CA PRO A 534 -1.94 -19.32 10.59
C PRO A 534 -1.97 -20.80 10.94
N SER A 535 -1.28 -21.22 12.01
CA SER A 535 -1.27 -22.60 12.53
C SER A 535 -2.63 -23.10 13.04
N GLY A 536 -3.64 -22.19 13.15
CA GLY A 536 -4.92 -22.47 13.79
C GLY A 536 -4.95 -22.26 15.32
N GLN A 537 -3.81 -21.96 15.96
CA GLN A 537 -3.75 -21.57 17.37
C GLN A 537 -4.55 -20.28 17.58
N ILE A 538 -5.22 -20.16 18.75
CA ILE A 538 -5.89 -18.94 19.18
C ILE A 538 -5.32 -18.52 20.52
N ASP A 539 -4.78 -17.29 20.58
CA ASP A 539 -4.38 -16.65 21.83
C ASP A 539 -5.34 -15.53 22.17
N LYS A 540 -5.63 -15.39 23.47
CA LYS A 540 -6.55 -14.38 24.01
C LYS A 540 -5.89 -13.63 25.14
N LEU A 541 -5.90 -12.30 25.03
CA LEU A 541 -5.56 -11.40 26.13
C LEU A 541 -6.84 -10.78 26.66
N GLY A 542 -6.92 -10.61 27.98
CA GLY A 542 -7.99 -9.84 28.61
C GLY A 542 -7.81 -8.34 28.38
N ALA A 543 -8.37 -7.55 29.29
CA ALA A 543 -8.23 -6.10 29.25
C ALA A 543 -6.76 -5.68 29.18
N THR A 544 -6.41 -4.91 28.13
CA THR A 544 -5.04 -4.49 27.83
C THR A 544 -4.98 -2.98 27.73
N ASN A 545 -3.96 -2.35 28.33
CA ASN A 545 -3.81 -0.90 28.30
C ASN A 545 -3.48 -0.42 26.87
N ALA A 546 -4.02 0.72 26.50
CA ALA A 546 -3.59 1.49 25.32
C ALA A 546 -2.31 2.28 25.64
N GLY A 547 -1.75 2.96 24.62
CA GLY A 547 -0.52 3.74 24.78
C GLY A 547 0.75 2.90 24.82
N GLN A 548 0.72 1.70 24.24
CA GLN A 548 1.86 0.77 24.25
C GLN A 548 1.86 -0.16 23.05
N THR A 549 3.02 -0.73 22.77
CA THR A 549 3.17 -1.91 21.91
C THR A 549 3.21 -3.16 22.79
N VAL A 550 2.32 -4.13 22.53
CA VAL A 550 2.37 -5.46 23.15
C VAL A 550 2.95 -6.45 22.16
N THR A 551 3.90 -7.26 22.61
CA THR A 551 4.40 -8.42 21.84
C THR A 551 3.66 -9.65 22.31
N VAL A 552 3.05 -10.36 21.36
CA VAL A 552 2.34 -11.61 21.62
C VAL A 552 3.10 -12.75 20.94
N THR A 553 3.52 -13.73 21.72
CA THR A 553 4.16 -14.94 21.20
C THR A 553 3.14 -16.07 21.16
N GLU A 554 3.04 -16.72 20.00
CA GLU A 554 2.10 -17.81 19.74
C GLU A 554 2.16 -18.90 20.82
N GLY A 555 1.00 -19.21 21.42
CA GLY A 555 0.85 -20.19 22.48
C GLY A 555 1.40 -19.79 23.86
N LYS A 556 1.99 -18.58 23.97
CA LYS A 556 2.53 -18.03 25.24
C LYS A 556 1.77 -16.77 25.69
N GLY A 557 0.93 -16.20 24.81
CA GLY A 557 0.24 -14.94 25.09
C GLY A 557 1.17 -13.73 25.08
N GLN A 558 0.82 -12.67 25.82
CA GLN A 558 1.64 -11.46 25.90
C GLN A 558 2.97 -11.74 26.61
N THR A 559 4.08 -11.49 25.91
CA THR A 559 5.44 -11.73 26.41
C THR A 559 6.19 -10.44 26.73
N LEU A 560 5.81 -9.32 26.11
CA LEU A 560 6.42 -8.01 26.35
C LEU A 560 5.36 -6.90 26.22
N ALA A 561 5.56 -5.78 26.93
CA ALA A 561 4.84 -4.52 26.70
C ALA A 561 5.83 -3.36 26.80
N ARG A 562 5.84 -2.50 25.77
CA ARG A 562 6.67 -1.29 25.69
C ARG A 562 5.77 -0.07 25.58
N GLN A 563 5.85 0.83 26.57
CA GLN A 563 5.12 2.10 26.55
C GLN A 563 5.70 3.02 25.48
N PHE A 564 4.85 3.81 24.83
CA PHE A 564 5.30 4.81 23.88
C PHE A 564 6.17 5.89 24.53
N GLY A 565 7.20 6.34 23.80
CA GLY A 565 8.09 7.41 24.25
C GLY A 565 9.06 7.03 25.37
N LYS A 566 9.28 5.74 25.62
CA LYS A 566 10.23 5.25 26.62
C LYS A 566 11.30 4.38 26.03
#